data_2f08f226419812dacfa0712fb2843046
#
_entry.id   2f08f226419812dacfa0712fb2843046
#
_cell.length_a   1.000
_cell.length_b   1.000
_cell.length_c   1.000
_cell.angle_alpha   90.00
_cell.angle_beta   90.00
_cell.angle_gamma   90.00
#
_symmetry.space_group_name_H-M   'P 1'
#
loop_
_entity.id
_entity.type
_entity.pdbx_description
1 polymer ?
#
loop_
_entity_poly.entity_id
_entity_poly.type
_entity_poly.pdbx_seq_one_letter_code
_entity_poly.pdbx_strand_id
1 'polypeptide(L)'
;MTSTTTRTLRLLSLLQDRGYTGRELAERLGVTDRTLRQDIARLRALGYPVHAERGAVGGYRLGQGRTMPPLLLDDDEAVAVAVALGLAEDGSLGIADIGEHMGRAWSKLERIMPKRLQRKVTALRSATDIGPATTGSREPDAPVPAETLAVLATGIRATRTLRVDGAELEPYRLINWQRRWYLVAYSLQNHTWQALPVANMTAVESADRPFAARALPDADLVAFVMRYIAITGWKVHARITVLAPADTVIARINPAVGVVEPIDATTCHLFTGADAMETIAIYLSMLMMDFRVDSPPELVTHIRTLARRYTSALPPESP
;
A
#
# COMPACT_ATOMS: atom_id res chain seq x y z
N MET A 1 -1.68 32.32 -35.27
CA MET A 1 -2.77 31.31 -35.49
C MET A 1 -2.24 29.96 -35.01
N THR A 2 -2.83 29.40 -33.97
CA THR A 2 -2.44 28.07 -33.45
C THR A 2 -2.76 27.01 -34.51
N SER A 3 -1.84 26.10 -34.82
CA SER A 3 -2.10 25.04 -35.80
C SER A 3 -3.29 24.20 -35.34
N THR A 4 -4.02 23.64 -36.30
CA THR A 4 -5.20 22.79 -36.01
C THR A 4 -4.83 21.63 -35.09
N THR A 5 -3.66 21.03 -35.29
CA THR A 5 -3.14 19.93 -34.45
C THR A 5 -2.91 20.39 -33.01
N THR A 6 -2.22 21.49 -32.79
CA THR A 6 -1.96 22.07 -31.46
C THR A 6 -3.27 22.37 -30.74
N ARG A 7 -4.26 22.89 -31.44
CA ARG A 7 -5.57 23.20 -30.88
C ARG A 7 -6.35 21.94 -30.49
N THR A 8 -6.33 20.91 -31.34
CA THR A 8 -6.97 19.63 -31.04
C THR A 8 -6.34 18.93 -29.82
N LEU A 9 -5.01 18.99 -29.68
CA LEU A 9 -4.32 18.47 -28.49
C LEU A 9 -4.68 19.27 -27.23
N ARG A 10 -4.78 20.60 -27.33
CA ARG A 10 -5.20 21.45 -26.20
C ARG A 10 -6.64 21.17 -25.79
N LEU A 11 -7.54 20.95 -26.77
CA LEU A 11 -8.90 20.51 -26.49
C LEU A 11 -8.93 19.16 -25.76
N LEU A 12 -8.10 18.20 -26.18
CA LEU A 12 -7.99 16.90 -25.54
C LEU A 12 -7.53 17.04 -24.10
N SER A 13 -6.48 17.81 -23.83
CA SER A 13 -5.98 18.08 -22.47
C SER A 13 -7.08 18.65 -21.57
N LEU A 14 -7.84 19.64 -22.05
CA LEU A 14 -8.95 20.18 -21.28
C LEU A 14 -10.01 19.11 -20.94
N LEU A 15 -10.37 18.27 -21.93
CA LEU A 15 -11.37 17.22 -21.71
C LEU A 15 -10.89 16.05 -20.85
N GLN A 16 -9.57 15.89 -20.66
CA GLN A 16 -8.98 14.93 -19.73
C GLN A 16 -9.08 15.40 -18.27
N ASP A 17 -9.06 16.71 -18.05
CA ASP A 17 -9.21 17.29 -16.71
C ASP A 17 -10.66 17.15 -16.20
N ARG A 18 -11.63 17.63 -16.94
CA ARG A 18 -13.07 17.55 -16.61
C ARG A 18 -13.98 17.76 -17.82
N GLY A 19 -15.29 17.67 -17.59
CA GLY A 19 -16.30 18.12 -18.57
C GLY A 19 -16.39 19.63 -18.61
N TYR A 20 -16.62 20.18 -19.82
CA TYR A 20 -16.77 21.61 -20.08
C TYR A 20 -17.98 21.87 -20.95
N THR A 21 -18.60 23.05 -20.79
CA THR A 21 -19.62 23.52 -21.73
C THR A 21 -19.00 23.87 -23.08
N GLY A 22 -19.80 23.80 -24.15
CA GLY A 22 -19.31 24.17 -25.48
C GLY A 22 -18.82 25.63 -25.51
N ARG A 23 -19.46 26.51 -24.78
CA ARG A 23 -19.09 27.93 -24.67
C ARG A 23 -17.73 28.11 -23.97
N GLU A 24 -17.52 27.46 -22.83
CA GLU A 24 -16.24 27.50 -22.10
C GLU A 24 -15.08 26.99 -22.95
N LEU A 25 -15.30 25.89 -23.70
CA LEU A 25 -14.28 25.36 -24.60
C LEU A 25 -13.95 26.30 -25.75
N ALA A 26 -14.99 26.90 -26.35
CA ALA A 26 -14.80 27.85 -27.45
C ALA A 26 -14.03 29.10 -26.98
N GLU A 27 -14.36 29.63 -25.82
CA GLU A 27 -13.66 30.77 -25.18
C GLU A 27 -12.21 30.44 -24.85
N ARG A 28 -11.93 29.30 -24.17
CA ARG A 28 -10.58 28.86 -23.79
C ARG A 28 -9.66 28.56 -24.96
N LEU A 29 -10.22 28.07 -26.06
CA LEU A 29 -9.49 27.77 -27.29
C LEU A 29 -9.42 28.95 -28.27
N GLY A 30 -10.17 30.02 -28.01
CA GLY A 30 -10.25 31.18 -28.88
C GLY A 30 -10.85 30.86 -30.26
N VAL A 31 -11.90 30.03 -30.31
CA VAL A 31 -12.52 29.56 -31.57
C VAL A 31 -14.03 29.72 -31.56
N THR A 32 -14.63 29.62 -32.75
CA THR A 32 -16.08 29.59 -32.89
C THR A 32 -16.62 28.19 -32.53
N ASP A 33 -17.91 28.12 -32.18
CA ASP A 33 -18.67 26.89 -31.98
C ASP A 33 -18.55 25.89 -33.14
N ARG A 34 -18.55 26.40 -34.36
CA ARG A 34 -18.36 25.61 -35.57
C ARG A 34 -16.99 24.92 -35.59
N THR A 35 -15.93 25.66 -35.25
CA THR A 35 -14.57 25.15 -35.20
C THR A 35 -14.41 24.12 -34.09
N LEU A 36 -14.99 24.40 -32.91
CA LEU A 36 -15.01 23.46 -31.79
C LEU A 36 -15.65 22.12 -32.18
N ARG A 37 -16.82 22.13 -32.82
CA ARG A 37 -17.49 20.91 -33.30
C ARG A 37 -16.64 20.13 -34.28
N GLN A 38 -15.90 20.80 -35.16
CA GLN A 38 -14.97 20.14 -36.07
C GLN A 38 -13.80 19.49 -35.34
N ASP A 39 -13.22 20.14 -34.34
CA ASP A 39 -12.14 19.60 -33.54
C ASP A 39 -12.61 18.41 -32.68
N ILE A 40 -13.83 18.46 -32.15
CA ILE A 40 -14.46 17.32 -31.46
C ILE A 40 -14.68 16.15 -32.41
N ALA A 41 -15.15 16.40 -33.64
CA ALA A 41 -15.31 15.36 -34.65
C ALA A 41 -13.96 14.71 -35.00
N ARG A 42 -12.88 15.48 -35.05
CA ARG A 42 -11.51 14.94 -35.24
C ARG A 42 -11.06 14.06 -34.08
N LEU A 43 -11.28 14.49 -32.82
CA LEU A 43 -10.97 13.66 -31.68
C LEU A 43 -11.72 12.32 -31.71
N ARG A 44 -13.00 12.34 -32.08
CA ARG A 44 -13.78 11.11 -32.26
C ARG A 44 -13.24 10.22 -33.40
N ALA A 45 -12.85 10.82 -34.51
CA ALA A 45 -12.22 10.10 -35.64
C ALA A 45 -10.86 9.48 -35.24
N LEU A 46 -10.14 10.09 -34.28
CA LEU A 46 -8.92 9.56 -33.70
C LEU A 46 -9.16 8.50 -32.61
N GLY A 47 -10.41 8.12 -32.33
CA GLY A 47 -10.77 7.09 -31.37
C GLY A 47 -11.04 7.58 -29.96
N TYR A 48 -11.01 8.90 -29.70
CA TYR A 48 -11.34 9.45 -28.38
C TYR A 48 -12.85 9.44 -28.14
N PRO A 49 -13.35 8.85 -27.04
CA PRO A 49 -14.78 8.75 -26.75
C PRO A 49 -15.30 10.07 -26.17
N VAL A 50 -15.43 11.11 -27.01
CA VAL A 50 -15.98 12.41 -26.56
C VAL A 50 -17.50 12.36 -26.64
N HIS A 51 -18.15 12.45 -25.47
CA HIS A 51 -19.60 12.50 -25.32
C HIS A 51 -20.10 13.95 -25.25
N ALA A 52 -21.26 14.18 -25.87
CA ALA A 52 -22.00 15.43 -25.71
C ALA A 52 -23.05 15.23 -24.61
N GLU A 53 -23.09 16.10 -23.62
CA GLU A 53 -24.14 16.15 -22.59
C GLU A 53 -25.26 17.07 -23.05
N ARG A 54 -26.49 16.55 -23.03
CA ARG A 54 -27.68 17.34 -23.34
C ARG A 54 -28.20 18.03 -22.08
N GLY A 55 -28.56 19.31 -22.17
CA GLY A 55 -29.12 20.08 -21.06
C GLY A 55 -29.12 21.56 -21.39
N ALA A 56 -29.70 22.39 -20.50
CA ALA A 56 -29.76 23.84 -20.67
C ALA A 56 -28.36 24.49 -20.83
N VAL A 57 -27.31 23.80 -20.39
CA VAL A 57 -25.90 24.19 -20.49
C VAL A 57 -25.09 23.02 -21.09
N GLY A 58 -25.53 22.54 -22.26
CA GLY A 58 -24.91 21.38 -22.92
C GLY A 58 -23.38 21.47 -23.02
N GLY A 59 -22.71 20.32 -22.82
CA GLY A 59 -21.26 20.25 -22.71
C GLY A 59 -20.62 19.05 -23.41
N TYR A 60 -19.31 18.95 -23.25
CA TYR A 60 -18.52 17.83 -23.75
C TYR A 60 -17.66 17.27 -22.64
N ARG A 61 -17.55 15.95 -22.59
CA ARG A 61 -16.64 15.26 -21.67
C ARG A 61 -16.00 14.07 -22.38
N LEU A 62 -14.83 13.67 -21.92
CA LEU A 62 -14.22 12.41 -22.33
C LEU A 62 -14.93 11.26 -21.61
N GLY A 63 -15.37 10.26 -22.36
CA GLY A 63 -16.01 9.06 -21.84
C GLY A 63 -15.00 7.96 -21.50
N GLN A 64 -15.50 6.90 -20.86
CA GLN A 64 -14.72 5.68 -20.68
C GLN A 64 -14.79 4.85 -21.98
N GLY A 65 -13.62 4.63 -22.61
CA GLY A 65 -13.48 3.77 -23.77
C GLY A 65 -13.08 2.34 -23.39
N ARG A 66 -13.07 1.42 -24.38
CA ARG A 66 -12.56 0.05 -24.21
C ARG A 66 -11.04 -0.01 -24.01
N THR A 67 -10.33 0.99 -24.49
CA THR A 67 -8.88 1.16 -24.35
C THR A 67 -8.60 2.52 -23.74
N MET A 68 -7.52 2.61 -22.95
CA MET A 68 -7.08 3.88 -22.38
C MET A 68 -6.58 4.78 -23.55
N PRO A 69 -7.16 5.98 -23.74
CA PRO A 69 -6.68 6.91 -24.76
C PRO A 69 -5.28 7.43 -24.37
N PRO A 70 -4.48 7.96 -25.33
CA PRO A 70 -3.23 8.62 -25.02
C PRO A 70 -3.43 9.69 -23.95
N LEU A 71 -2.63 9.63 -22.90
CA LEU A 71 -2.63 10.59 -21.79
C LEU A 71 -1.64 11.71 -22.09
N LEU A 72 -2.10 12.96 -21.97
CA LEU A 72 -1.25 14.14 -22.01
C LEU A 72 -0.92 14.54 -20.58
N LEU A 73 0.37 14.48 -20.24
CA LEU A 73 0.89 14.90 -18.94
C LEU A 73 1.61 16.25 -19.12
N ASP A 74 1.47 17.15 -18.19
CA ASP A 74 2.34 18.30 -18.06
C ASP A 74 3.71 17.88 -17.46
N ASP A 75 4.63 18.84 -17.31
CA ASP A 75 5.98 18.56 -16.85
C ASP A 75 6.03 18.00 -15.43
N ASP A 76 5.23 18.54 -14.51
CA ASP A 76 5.22 18.15 -13.11
C ASP A 76 4.49 16.81 -12.93
N GLU A 77 3.39 16.59 -13.65
CA GLU A 77 2.69 15.31 -13.71
C GLU A 77 3.60 14.21 -14.28
N ALA A 78 4.32 14.49 -15.37
CA ALA A 78 5.25 13.54 -15.96
C ALA A 78 6.38 13.15 -15.00
N VAL A 79 6.93 14.11 -14.24
CA VAL A 79 7.96 13.85 -13.21
C VAL A 79 7.36 13.03 -12.07
N ALA A 80 6.17 13.37 -11.57
CA ALA A 80 5.52 12.66 -10.47
C ALA A 80 5.26 11.19 -10.82
N VAL A 81 4.69 10.93 -12.01
CA VAL A 81 4.44 9.56 -12.50
C VAL A 81 5.75 8.79 -12.70
N ALA A 82 6.78 9.44 -13.26
CA ALA A 82 8.07 8.84 -13.50
C ALA A 82 8.79 8.43 -12.19
N VAL A 83 8.76 9.29 -11.18
CA VAL A 83 9.33 8.99 -9.84
C VAL A 83 8.55 7.85 -9.19
N ALA A 84 7.21 7.90 -9.20
CA ALA A 84 6.39 6.86 -8.62
C ALA A 84 6.61 5.48 -9.27
N LEU A 85 6.67 5.41 -10.61
CA LEU A 85 6.98 4.18 -11.34
C LEU A 85 8.37 3.66 -10.99
N GLY A 86 9.37 4.55 -10.91
CA GLY A 86 10.74 4.18 -10.60
C GLY A 86 10.93 3.66 -9.18
N LEU A 87 10.24 4.23 -8.19
CA LEU A 87 10.29 3.77 -6.80
C LEU A 87 9.55 2.45 -6.60
N ALA A 88 8.57 2.14 -7.43
CA ALA A 88 7.77 0.91 -7.34
C ALA A 88 8.32 -0.26 -8.18
N GLU A 89 9.31 -0.01 -9.06
CA GLU A 89 9.94 -1.03 -9.93
C GLU A 89 10.62 -2.15 -9.12
N ASP A 90 11.21 -1.84 -7.97
CA ASP A 90 11.92 -2.78 -7.10
C ASP A 90 11.01 -3.75 -6.34
N GLY A 91 9.74 -3.87 -6.72
CA GLY A 91 8.76 -4.72 -6.02
C GLY A 91 8.36 -4.17 -4.64
N SER A 92 8.58 -2.86 -4.40
CA SER A 92 8.27 -2.18 -3.14
C SER A 92 6.80 -2.26 -2.73
N LEU A 93 5.89 -2.58 -3.66
CA LEU A 93 4.46 -2.75 -3.38
C LEU A 93 4.09 -4.17 -2.94
N GLY A 94 4.99 -5.15 -3.05
CA GLY A 94 4.68 -6.56 -2.73
C GLY A 94 3.60 -7.16 -3.64
N ILE A 95 3.53 -6.71 -4.90
CA ILE A 95 2.60 -7.21 -5.93
C ILE A 95 3.39 -7.92 -7.01
N ALA A 96 2.99 -9.16 -7.35
CA ALA A 96 3.62 -9.94 -8.41
C ALA A 96 3.49 -9.24 -9.77
N ASP A 97 4.50 -9.39 -10.61
CA ASP A 97 4.55 -8.94 -12.02
C ASP A 97 4.37 -7.44 -12.25
N ILE A 98 3.98 -6.67 -11.23
CA ILE A 98 3.75 -5.24 -11.37
C ILE A 98 5.05 -4.49 -11.67
N GLY A 99 6.19 -4.94 -11.12
CA GLY A 99 7.50 -4.35 -11.36
C GLY A 99 7.88 -4.37 -12.84
N GLU A 100 7.64 -5.50 -13.54
CA GLU A 100 7.88 -5.61 -14.98
C GLU A 100 6.99 -4.67 -15.80
N HIS A 101 5.70 -4.55 -15.42
CA HIS A 101 4.77 -3.61 -16.05
C HIS A 101 5.18 -2.17 -15.80
N MET A 102 5.65 -1.84 -14.59
CA MET A 102 6.16 -0.52 -14.24
C MET A 102 7.44 -0.18 -15.01
N GLY A 103 8.37 -1.12 -15.11
CA GLY A 103 9.59 -0.95 -15.93
C GLY A 103 9.27 -0.70 -17.40
N ARG A 104 8.29 -1.43 -17.97
CA ARG A 104 7.82 -1.16 -19.35
C ARG A 104 7.15 0.21 -19.49
N ALA A 105 6.33 0.62 -18.52
CA ALA A 105 5.70 1.95 -18.52
C ALA A 105 6.74 3.06 -18.37
N TRP A 106 7.70 2.89 -17.46
CA TRP A 106 8.84 3.77 -17.27
C TRP A 106 9.63 3.96 -18.57
N SER A 107 10.04 2.86 -19.22
CA SER A 107 10.80 2.91 -20.48
C SER A 107 10.08 3.64 -21.61
N LYS A 108 8.74 3.56 -21.65
CA LYS A 108 7.92 4.34 -22.62
C LYS A 108 7.93 5.83 -22.27
N LEU A 109 7.75 6.16 -21.00
CA LEU A 109 7.72 7.54 -20.51
C LEU A 109 9.08 8.22 -20.70
N GLU A 110 10.17 7.56 -20.34
CA GLU A 110 11.54 8.04 -20.48
C GLU A 110 11.87 8.41 -21.92
N ARG A 111 11.45 7.59 -22.90
CA ARG A 111 11.68 7.83 -24.34
C ARG A 111 11.07 9.12 -24.85
N ILE A 112 9.88 9.49 -24.34
CA ILE A 112 9.15 10.68 -24.82
C ILE A 112 9.41 11.91 -23.95
N MET A 113 9.96 11.73 -22.76
CA MET A 113 10.22 12.82 -21.81
C MET A 113 11.34 13.74 -22.29
N PRO A 114 11.18 15.08 -22.20
CA PRO A 114 12.24 16.03 -22.50
C PRO A 114 13.50 15.77 -21.63
N LYS A 115 14.70 15.93 -22.20
CA LYS A 115 15.98 15.64 -21.53
C LYS A 115 16.16 16.37 -20.20
N ARG A 116 15.60 17.57 -20.04
CA ARG A 116 15.63 18.33 -18.77
C ARG A 116 14.89 17.61 -17.65
N LEU A 117 13.75 16.99 -17.98
CA LEU A 117 12.96 16.22 -17.01
C LEU A 117 13.60 14.86 -16.73
N GLN A 118 14.14 14.19 -17.76
CA GLN A 118 14.91 12.95 -17.56
C GLN A 118 16.02 13.15 -16.53
N ARG A 119 16.81 14.24 -16.63
CA ARG A 119 17.88 14.54 -15.66
C ARG A 119 17.32 14.73 -14.25
N LYS A 120 16.18 15.42 -14.09
CA LYS A 120 15.55 15.66 -12.79
C LYS A 120 15.10 14.33 -12.13
N VAL A 121 14.48 13.45 -12.91
CA VAL A 121 14.05 12.14 -12.43
C VAL A 121 15.23 11.21 -12.13
N THR A 122 16.23 11.16 -13.02
CA THR A 122 17.46 10.37 -12.79
C THR A 122 18.19 10.82 -11.53
N ALA A 123 18.32 12.13 -11.31
CA ALA A 123 18.94 12.66 -10.10
C ALA A 123 18.18 12.26 -8.82
N LEU A 124 16.84 12.30 -8.85
CA LEU A 124 16.01 11.85 -7.72
C LEU A 124 16.17 10.35 -7.47
N ARG A 125 16.12 9.53 -8.51
CA ARG A 125 16.30 8.07 -8.39
C ARG A 125 17.68 7.69 -7.87
N SER A 126 18.73 8.30 -8.40
CA SER A 126 20.11 8.00 -7.97
C SER A 126 20.44 8.51 -6.57
N ALA A 127 19.66 9.44 -6.04
CA ALA A 127 19.80 9.96 -4.68
C ALA A 127 18.86 9.27 -3.66
N THR A 128 18.07 8.30 -4.12
CA THR A 128 17.05 7.63 -3.27
C THR A 128 17.34 6.14 -3.23
N ASP A 129 17.72 5.66 -2.05
CA ASP A 129 17.78 4.23 -1.74
C ASP A 129 16.51 3.81 -0.98
N ILE A 130 15.87 2.75 -1.42
CA ILE A 130 14.73 2.17 -0.70
C ILE A 130 15.29 1.11 0.24
N GLY A 131 15.20 1.39 1.53
CA GLY A 131 15.61 0.43 2.56
C GLY A 131 14.72 -0.82 2.56
N PRO A 132 15.22 -1.95 3.11
CA PRO A 132 14.44 -3.17 3.24
C PRO A 132 13.18 -2.92 4.05
N ALA A 133 12.06 -3.54 3.64
CA ALA A 133 10.75 -3.34 4.26
C ALA A 133 10.69 -3.80 5.72
N THR A 134 11.58 -4.71 6.13
CA THR A 134 11.68 -5.24 7.50
C THR A 134 13.13 -5.50 7.87
N THR A 135 13.59 -4.89 8.96
CA THR A 135 14.87 -5.18 9.60
C THR A 135 14.79 -6.46 10.44
N GLY A 136 14.47 -7.61 9.87
CA GLY A 136 14.41 -8.81 10.71
C GLY A 136 13.85 -10.07 10.08
N SER A 137 13.18 -9.99 8.95
CA SER A 137 12.75 -11.20 8.29
C SER A 137 13.79 -11.65 7.26
N ARG A 138 14.23 -12.88 7.39
CA ARG A 138 15.26 -13.51 6.55
C ARG A 138 14.76 -13.85 5.14
N GLU A 139 13.46 -13.97 4.96
CA GLU A 139 12.82 -14.32 3.69
C GLU A 139 11.91 -13.18 3.23
N PRO A 140 12.07 -12.72 1.99
CA PRO A 140 11.08 -11.84 1.40
C PRO A 140 9.75 -12.59 1.27
N ASP A 141 8.65 -11.92 1.60
CA ASP A 141 7.34 -12.50 1.38
C ASP A 141 7.08 -12.75 -0.10
N ALA A 142 6.33 -13.82 -0.38
CA ALA A 142 5.85 -14.07 -1.73
C ALA A 142 4.99 -12.88 -2.20
N PRO A 143 5.28 -12.32 -3.38
CA PRO A 143 4.48 -11.22 -3.91
C PRO A 143 3.06 -11.70 -4.22
N VAL A 144 2.08 -10.84 -3.94
CA VAL A 144 0.65 -11.14 -4.13
C VAL A 144 0.26 -10.91 -5.59
N PRO A 145 -0.44 -11.86 -6.25
CA PRO A 145 -0.96 -11.65 -7.60
C PRO A 145 -1.89 -10.42 -7.66
N ALA A 146 -1.70 -9.58 -8.67
CA ALA A 146 -2.54 -8.39 -8.86
C ALA A 146 -4.03 -8.73 -9.03
N GLU A 147 -4.33 -9.88 -9.64
CA GLU A 147 -5.69 -10.39 -9.80
C GLU A 147 -6.36 -10.70 -8.47
N THR A 148 -5.65 -11.32 -7.53
CA THR A 148 -6.14 -11.57 -6.17
C THR A 148 -6.54 -10.27 -5.48
N LEU A 149 -5.67 -9.25 -5.54
CA LEU A 149 -5.98 -7.93 -4.98
C LEU A 149 -7.19 -7.29 -5.66
N ALA A 150 -7.35 -7.46 -6.98
CA ALA A 150 -8.48 -6.92 -7.73
C ALA A 150 -9.81 -7.59 -7.32
N VAL A 151 -9.83 -8.90 -7.12
CA VAL A 151 -11.01 -9.64 -6.62
C VAL A 151 -11.40 -9.14 -5.22
N LEU A 152 -10.42 -9.08 -4.29
CA LEU A 152 -10.63 -8.58 -2.94
C LEU A 152 -11.17 -7.14 -2.94
N ALA A 153 -10.55 -6.23 -3.70
CA ALA A 153 -10.97 -4.84 -3.82
C ALA A 153 -12.38 -4.70 -4.41
N THR A 154 -12.74 -5.56 -5.35
CA THR A 154 -14.08 -5.58 -5.95
C THR A 154 -15.13 -5.99 -4.93
N GLY A 155 -14.88 -7.05 -4.14
CA GLY A 155 -15.76 -7.50 -3.05
C GLY A 155 -15.97 -6.41 -2.00
N ILE A 156 -14.88 -5.75 -1.58
CA ILE A 156 -14.93 -4.62 -0.63
C ILE A 156 -15.83 -3.50 -1.18
N ARG A 157 -15.56 -3.04 -2.40
CA ARG A 157 -16.32 -1.94 -3.01
C ARG A 157 -17.81 -2.26 -3.20
N ALA A 158 -18.11 -3.52 -3.55
CA ALA A 158 -19.46 -3.97 -3.78
C ALA A 158 -20.19 -4.38 -2.49
N THR A 159 -19.53 -4.38 -1.33
CA THR A 159 -20.04 -4.84 -0.04
C THR A 159 -20.62 -6.26 -0.17
N ARG A 160 -19.82 -7.18 -0.75
CA ARG A 160 -20.20 -8.58 -0.98
C ARG A 160 -19.23 -9.53 -0.31
N THR A 161 -19.78 -10.63 0.22
CA THR A 161 -18.98 -11.67 0.85
C THR A 161 -18.04 -12.34 -0.14
N LEU A 162 -16.90 -12.76 0.38
CA LEU A 162 -15.90 -13.55 -0.35
C LEU A 162 -15.73 -14.89 0.33
N ARG A 163 -15.37 -15.90 -0.45
CA ARG A 163 -14.89 -17.18 0.06
C ARG A 163 -13.39 -17.23 -0.09
N VAL A 164 -12.67 -17.31 1.03
CA VAL A 164 -11.21 -17.38 1.07
C VAL A 164 -10.85 -18.72 1.71
N ASP A 165 -10.17 -19.59 0.96
CA ASP A 165 -9.77 -20.93 1.41
C ASP A 165 -10.93 -21.73 2.06
N GLY A 166 -12.13 -21.58 1.52
CA GLY A 166 -13.34 -22.21 2.00
C GLY A 166 -14.09 -21.47 3.13
N ALA A 167 -13.47 -20.46 3.75
CA ALA A 167 -14.12 -19.63 4.77
C ALA A 167 -14.92 -18.47 4.15
N GLU A 168 -16.14 -18.22 4.61
CA GLU A 168 -16.90 -17.04 4.21
C GLU A 168 -16.55 -15.82 5.07
N LEU A 169 -16.18 -14.73 4.38
CA LEU A 169 -15.72 -13.48 4.98
C LEU A 169 -16.52 -12.29 4.44
N GLU A 170 -16.76 -11.31 5.29
CA GLU A 170 -17.19 -9.96 4.91
C GLU A 170 -15.93 -9.09 4.79
N PRO A 171 -15.47 -8.72 3.57
CA PRO A 171 -14.24 -7.95 3.38
C PRO A 171 -14.49 -6.47 3.58
N TYR A 172 -13.56 -5.77 4.26
CA TYR A 172 -13.72 -4.34 4.56
C TYR A 172 -12.59 -3.47 4.02
N ARG A 173 -11.32 -3.90 4.15
CA ARG A 173 -10.18 -3.08 3.75
C ARG A 173 -8.96 -3.92 3.39
N LEU A 174 -8.20 -3.47 2.38
CA LEU A 174 -6.85 -3.93 2.12
C LEU A 174 -5.85 -2.97 2.75
N ILE A 175 -4.92 -3.48 3.54
CA ILE A 175 -3.84 -2.72 4.17
C ILE A 175 -2.52 -3.25 3.63
N ASN A 176 -1.71 -2.36 3.06
CA ASN A 176 -0.31 -2.66 2.75
C ASN A 176 0.55 -2.13 3.90
N TRP A 177 1.19 -3.03 4.61
CA TRP A 177 2.12 -2.69 5.68
C TRP A 177 3.44 -3.41 5.47
N GLN A 178 4.52 -2.66 5.37
CA GLN A 178 5.87 -3.19 5.10
C GLN A 178 5.93 -4.16 3.90
N ARG A 179 5.31 -3.78 2.78
CA ARG A 179 5.22 -4.57 1.53
C ARG A 179 4.37 -5.85 1.64
N ARG A 180 3.72 -6.07 2.78
CA ARG A 180 2.78 -7.18 3.01
C ARG A 180 1.35 -6.68 2.88
N TRP A 181 0.54 -7.44 2.19
CA TRP A 181 -0.87 -7.14 2.04
C TRP A 181 -1.70 -7.92 3.05
N TYR A 182 -2.58 -7.23 3.73
CA TYR A 182 -3.52 -7.79 4.69
C TYR A 182 -4.94 -7.44 4.31
N LEU A 183 -5.85 -8.42 4.40
CA LEU A 183 -7.28 -8.20 4.29
C LEU A 183 -7.86 -8.07 5.69
N VAL A 184 -8.43 -6.91 6.01
CA VAL A 184 -9.29 -6.74 7.19
C VAL A 184 -10.68 -7.23 6.82
N ALA A 185 -11.16 -8.27 7.49
CA ALA A 185 -12.45 -8.91 7.24
C ALA A 185 -13.10 -9.38 8.52
N TYR A 186 -14.43 -9.53 8.49
CA TYR A 186 -15.18 -10.19 9.54
C TYR A 186 -15.46 -11.65 9.14
N SER A 187 -15.04 -12.60 9.96
CA SER A 187 -15.27 -14.02 9.76
C SER A 187 -16.67 -14.38 10.19
N LEU A 188 -17.46 -14.95 9.27
CA LEU A 188 -18.81 -15.42 9.56
C LEU A 188 -18.82 -16.72 10.37
N GLN A 189 -17.74 -17.50 10.32
CA GLN A 189 -17.59 -18.74 11.09
C GLN A 189 -17.21 -18.45 12.55
N ASN A 190 -16.24 -17.56 12.74
CA ASN A 190 -15.69 -17.28 14.08
C ASN A 190 -16.37 -16.11 14.77
N HIS A 191 -17.25 -15.38 14.07
CA HIS A 191 -17.91 -14.17 14.56
C HIS A 191 -16.94 -13.12 15.09
N THR A 192 -15.78 -12.95 14.43
CA THR A 192 -14.71 -12.05 14.88
C THR A 192 -14.03 -11.34 13.69
N TRP A 193 -13.46 -10.17 13.99
CA TRP A 193 -12.61 -9.44 13.08
C TRP A 193 -11.24 -10.11 12.94
N GLN A 194 -10.73 -10.15 11.72
CA GLN A 194 -9.45 -10.75 11.39
C GLN A 194 -8.65 -9.83 10.46
N ALA A 195 -7.33 -9.93 10.54
CA ALA A 195 -6.39 -9.36 9.59
C ALA A 195 -5.63 -10.52 8.93
N LEU A 196 -6.02 -10.89 7.74
CA LEU A 196 -5.53 -12.08 7.04
C LEU A 196 -4.42 -11.70 6.06
N PRO A 197 -3.22 -12.32 6.15
CA PRO A 197 -2.15 -12.11 5.16
C PRO A 197 -2.60 -12.60 3.79
N VAL A 198 -2.63 -11.71 2.80
CA VAL A 198 -3.12 -12.04 1.45
C VAL A 198 -2.18 -13.03 0.74
N ALA A 199 -0.88 -12.97 1.02
CA ALA A 199 0.11 -13.90 0.47
C ALA A 199 -0.14 -15.37 0.84
N ASN A 200 -0.87 -15.62 1.93
CA ASN A 200 -1.19 -16.99 2.38
C ASN A 200 -2.51 -17.52 1.80
N MET A 201 -3.26 -16.70 1.06
CA MET A 201 -4.52 -17.12 0.46
C MET A 201 -4.26 -17.94 -0.80
N THR A 202 -4.81 -19.16 -0.85
CA THR A 202 -4.65 -20.06 -2.00
C THR A 202 -5.83 -19.98 -2.98
N ALA A 203 -7.03 -19.68 -2.47
CA ALA A 203 -8.24 -19.54 -3.27
C ALA A 203 -9.07 -18.36 -2.77
N VAL A 204 -9.38 -17.42 -3.67
CA VAL A 204 -10.24 -16.27 -3.39
C VAL A 204 -11.34 -16.22 -4.43
N GLU A 205 -12.59 -16.40 -3.99
CA GLU A 205 -13.76 -16.44 -4.85
C GLU A 205 -14.83 -15.46 -4.36
N SER A 206 -15.59 -14.92 -5.29
CA SER A 206 -16.78 -14.14 -4.94
C SER A 206 -17.89 -15.08 -4.46
N ALA A 207 -18.38 -14.91 -3.23
CA ALA A 207 -19.57 -15.58 -2.75
C ALA A 207 -20.85 -14.80 -3.12
N ASP A 208 -20.68 -13.59 -3.64
CA ASP A 208 -21.68 -12.70 -4.25
C ASP A 208 -22.92 -12.40 -3.38
N ARG A 209 -22.82 -12.58 -2.06
CA ARG A 209 -23.88 -12.27 -1.12
C ARG A 209 -23.67 -10.87 -0.51
N PRO A 210 -24.64 -9.95 -0.61
CA PRO A 210 -24.51 -8.64 0.00
C PRO A 210 -24.57 -8.76 1.54
N PHE A 211 -23.81 -7.89 2.25
CA PHE A 211 -23.86 -7.79 3.69
C PHE A 211 -24.06 -6.34 4.16
N ALA A 212 -24.62 -6.17 5.35
CA ALA A 212 -24.73 -4.87 6.00
C ALA A 212 -23.40 -4.51 6.66
N ALA A 213 -22.94 -3.27 6.47
CA ALA A 213 -21.68 -2.81 7.06
C ALA A 213 -21.75 -2.86 8.60
N ARG A 214 -20.72 -3.46 9.22
CA ARG A 214 -20.52 -3.51 10.67
C ARG A 214 -19.72 -2.31 11.14
N ALA A 215 -19.82 -1.99 12.43
CA ALA A 215 -18.87 -1.10 13.07
C ALA A 215 -17.44 -1.69 12.94
N LEU A 216 -16.48 -0.88 12.49
CA LEU A 216 -15.10 -1.31 12.34
C LEU A 216 -14.48 -1.68 13.69
N PRO A 217 -13.50 -2.59 13.73
CA PRO A 217 -12.85 -3.03 14.97
C PRO A 217 -11.99 -1.94 15.63
N ASP A 218 -11.60 -0.95 14.84
CA ASP A 218 -10.81 0.20 15.26
C ASP A 218 -11.02 1.37 14.31
N ALA A 219 -10.88 2.61 14.81
CA ALA A 219 -10.87 3.81 13.99
C ALA A 219 -9.62 3.84 13.07
N ASP A 220 -8.47 3.30 13.54
CA ASP A 220 -7.24 3.10 12.79
C ASP A 220 -7.06 1.61 12.45
N LEU A 221 -7.41 1.25 11.22
CA LEU A 221 -7.27 -0.12 10.72
C LEU A 221 -5.82 -0.56 10.53
N VAL A 222 -4.89 0.36 10.36
CA VAL A 222 -3.45 0.03 10.31
C VAL A 222 -3.02 -0.42 11.70
N ALA A 223 -3.35 0.34 12.75
CA ALA A 223 -3.08 -0.05 14.12
C ALA A 223 -3.76 -1.38 14.50
N PHE A 224 -5.00 -1.63 14.04
CA PHE A 224 -5.65 -2.93 14.21
C PHE A 224 -4.84 -4.08 13.58
N VAL A 225 -4.42 -3.93 12.30
CA VAL A 225 -3.60 -4.94 11.62
C VAL A 225 -2.30 -5.18 12.36
N MET A 226 -1.62 -4.12 12.81
CA MET A 226 -0.37 -4.22 13.53
C MET A 226 -0.53 -5.01 14.85
N ARG A 227 -1.58 -4.71 15.64
CA ARG A 227 -1.89 -5.47 16.87
C ARG A 227 -2.24 -6.92 16.56
N TYR A 228 -3.03 -7.16 15.50
CA TYR A 228 -3.41 -8.52 15.10
C TYR A 228 -2.18 -9.34 14.72
N ILE A 229 -1.24 -8.77 13.94
CA ILE A 229 0.02 -9.41 13.55
C ILE A 229 0.88 -9.69 14.78
N ALA A 230 0.97 -8.75 15.71
CA ALA A 230 1.75 -8.92 16.94
C ALA A 230 1.28 -10.13 17.76
N ILE A 231 -0.01 -10.49 17.69
CA ILE A 231 -0.60 -11.60 18.43
C ILE A 231 -0.64 -12.90 17.61
N THR A 232 -0.86 -12.83 16.29
CA THR A 232 -1.19 -14.02 15.48
C THR A 232 -0.31 -14.23 14.24
N GLY A 233 0.39 -13.19 13.80
CA GLY A 233 1.02 -13.15 12.48
C GLY A 233 2.47 -13.62 12.41
N TRP A 234 3.10 -13.93 13.54
CA TRP A 234 4.50 -14.30 13.60
C TRP A 234 4.73 -15.81 13.76
N LYS A 235 5.87 -16.31 13.30
CA LYS A 235 6.27 -17.72 13.49
C LYS A 235 6.59 -18.03 14.96
N VAL A 236 7.10 -17.04 15.68
CA VAL A 236 7.46 -17.13 17.08
C VAL A 236 6.72 -16.07 17.88
N HIS A 237 6.06 -16.48 18.95
CA HIS A 237 5.37 -15.60 19.88
C HIS A 237 6.06 -15.65 21.24
N ALA A 238 6.13 -14.51 21.92
CA ALA A 238 6.72 -14.43 23.25
C ALA A 238 5.83 -13.61 24.19
N ARG A 239 5.78 -14.07 25.45
CA ARG A 239 5.26 -13.30 26.57
C ARG A 239 6.41 -12.91 27.48
N ILE A 240 6.49 -11.64 27.76
CA ILE A 240 7.59 -11.01 28.49
C ILE A 240 6.98 -10.20 29.63
N THR A 241 7.43 -10.40 30.85
CA THR A 241 7.15 -9.48 31.93
C THR A 241 8.21 -8.39 31.93
N VAL A 242 7.80 -7.14 31.67
CA VAL A 242 8.67 -5.96 31.72
C VAL A 242 8.51 -5.28 33.07
N LEU A 243 9.64 -4.97 33.72
CA LEU A 243 9.69 -4.34 35.06
C LEU A 243 9.62 -2.80 34.93
N ALA A 244 8.55 -2.33 34.27
CA ALA A 244 8.25 -0.92 34.04
C ALA A 244 6.73 -0.72 33.92
N PRO A 245 6.21 0.50 34.19
CA PRO A 245 4.82 0.84 33.94
C PRO A 245 4.43 0.65 32.45
N ALA A 246 3.19 0.19 32.22
CA ALA A 246 2.71 -0.08 30.87
C ALA A 246 2.85 1.13 29.93
N ASP A 247 2.50 2.34 30.39
CA ASP A 247 2.59 3.57 29.58
C ASP A 247 4.04 3.87 29.17
N THR A 248 5.02 3.55 30.03
CA THR A 248 6.45 3.72 29.71
C THR A 248 6.89 2.77 28.62
N VAL A 249 6.40 1.54 28.64
CA VAL A 249 6.69 0.53 27.60
C VAL A 249 6.01 0.90 26.30
N ILE A 250 4.71 1.27 26.33
CA ILE A 250 3.93 1.70 25.15
C ILE A 250 4.61 2.88 24.44
N ALA A 251 5.15 3.84 25.18
CA ALA A 251 5.84 4.99 24.61
C ALA A 251 7.16 4.63 23.88
N ARG A 252 7.72 3.45 24.13
CA ARG A 252 9.00 2.99 23.54
C ARG A 252 8.87 1.94 22.46
N ILE A 253 7.76 1.22 22.40
CA ILE A 253 7.53 0.20 21.36
C ILE A 253 6.72 0.77 20.21
N ASN A 254 7.00 0.26 19.03
CA ASN A 254 6.06 0.43 17.92
C ASN A 254 4.85 -0.49 18.16
N PRO A 255 3.60 -0.04 17.99
CA PRO A 255 2.40 -0.88 18.12
C PRO A 255 2.43 -2.17 17.30
N ALA A 256 3.24 -2.23 16.22
CA ALA A 256 3.46 -3.43 15.41
C ALA A 256 4.35 -4.48 16.11
N VAL A 257 5.10 -4.10 17.15
CA VAL A 257 6.05 -5.00 17.82
C VAL A 257 5.35 -5.84 18.87
N GLY A 258 4.30 -5.32 19.50
CA GLY A 258 3.61 -6.06 20.54
C GLY A 258 2.45 -5.33 21.19
N VAL A 259 1.74 -6.07 22.04
CA VAL A 259 0.64 -5.58 22.86
C VAL A 259 1.10 -5.54 24.32
N VAL A 260 0.86 -4.43 25.01
CA VAL A 260 1.22 -4.25 26.42
C VAL A 260 -0.03 -4.31 27.27
N GLU A 261 -0.02 -5.17 28.29
CA GLU A 261 -1.09 -5.28 29.28
C GLU A 261 -0.54 -4.98 30.67
N PRO A 262 -1.10 -4.02 31.42
CA PRO A 262 -0.62 -3.70 32.76
C PRO A 262 -0.90 -4.87 33.71
N ILE A 263 0.08 -5.21 34.57
CA ILE A 263 -0.07 -6.12 35.70
C ILE A 263 -0.35 -5.30 36.95
N ASP A 264 0.49 -4.30 37.18
CA ASP A 264 0.39 -3.34 38.30
C ASP A 264 1.02 -2.00 37.91
N ALA A 265 1.21 -1.09 38.87
CA ALA A 265 1.78 0.24 38.64
C ALA A 265 3.25 0.23 38.16
N THR A 266 3.98 -0.88 38.34
CA THR A 266 5.41 -1.00 38.06
C THR A 266 5.79 -2.08 37.08
N THR A 267 4.83 -2.94 36.69
CA THR A 267 5.08 -4.08 35.80
C THR A 267 3.97 -4.25 34.79
N CYS A 268 4.32 -4.79 33.62
CA CYS A 268 3.37 -5.12 32.58
C CYS A 268 3.79 -6.37 31.81
N HIS A 269 2.83 -7.01 31.14
CA HIS A 269 3.10 -8.01 30.13
C HIS A 269 3.28 -7.35 28.77
N LEU A 270 4.32 -7.73 28.06
CA LEU A 270 4.50 -7.47 26.63
C LEU A 270 4.30 -8.79 25.87
N PHE A 271 3.23 -8.85 25.06
CA PHE A 271 3.00 -9.90 24.09
C PHE A 271 3.62 -9.45 22.78
N THR A 272 4.59 -10.17 22.28
CA THR A 272 5.33 -9.82 21.06
C THR A 272 5.58 -11.05 20.20
N GLY A 273 5.96 -10.83 18.96
CA GLY A 273 6.34 -11.89 18.04
C GLY A 273 7.31 -11.42 16.97
N ALA A 274 7.91 -12.39 16.30
CA ALA A 274 8.77 -12.19 15.14
C ALA A 274 8.89 -13.49 14.33
N ASP A 275 9.48 -13.41 13.13
CA ASP A 275 9.78 -14.59 12.34
C ASP A 275 10.96 -15.43 12.89
N ALA A 276 11.76 -14.83 13.79
CA ALA A 276 12.89 -15.48 14.44
C ALA A 276 13.10 -14.99 15.88
N MET A 277 13.63 -15.86 16.74
CA MET A 277 13.91 -15.52 18.15
C MET A 277 14.97 -14.43 18.28
N GLU A 278 15.94 -14.41 17.38
CA GLU A 278 16.99 -13.40 17.30
C GLU A 278 16.39 -12.00 17.20
N THR A 279 15.34 -11.84 16.42
CA THR A 279 14.65 -10.56 16.24
C THR A 279 13.96 -10.11 17.52
N ILE A 280 13.30 -11.04 18.24
CA ILE A 280 12.69 -10.74 19.54
C ILE A 280 13.76 -10.29 20.54
N ALA A 281 14.89 -11.02 20.61
CA ALA A 281 15.98 -10.68 21.52
C ALA A 281 16.58 -9.29 21.24
N ILE A 282 16.71 -8.90 19.97
CA ILE A 282 17.15 -7.56 19.58
C ILE A 282 16.15 -6.51 20.06
N TYR A 283 14.86 -6.67 19.81
CA TYR A 283 13.84 -5.73 20.24
C TYR A 283 13.77 -5.60 21.78
N LEU A 284 13.93 -6.71 22.51
CA LEU A 284 13.98 -6.67 23.98
C LEU A 284 15.18 -5.87 24.48
N SER A 285 16.35 -5.99 23.84
CA SER A 285 17.52 -5.18 24.22
C SER A 285 17.33 -3.69 23.92
N MET A 286 16.56 -3.34 22.88
CA MET A 286 16.24 -1.94 22.53
C MET A 286 15.25 -1.29 23.50
N LEU A 287 14.50 -2.06 24.30
CA LEU A 287 13.61 -1.51 25.34
C LEU A 287 14.38 -0.73 26.41
N MET A 288 15.64 -1.11 26.67
CA MET A 288 16.47 -0.54 27.75
C MET A 288 15.76 -0.56 29.10
N MET A 289 15.05 -1.64 29.38
CA MET A 289 14.31 -1.90 30.61
C MET A 289 14.57 -3.32 31.07
N ASP A 290 14.48 -3.56 32.38
CA ASP A 290 14.60 -4.91 32.92
C ASP A 290 13.36 -5.73 32.56
N PHE A 291 13.59 -6.98 32.21
CA PHE A 291 12.52 -7.87 31.81
C PHE A 291 12.79 -9.34 32.19
N ARG A 292 11.74 -10.14 32.20
CA ARG A 292 11.78 -11.58 32.34
C ARG A 292 10.98 -12.22 31.22
N VAL A 293 11.54 -13.24 30.57
CA VAL A 293 10.86 -14.04 29.56
C VAL A 293 10.00 -15.08 30.26
N ASP A 294 8.68 -15.01 30.03
CA ASP A 294 7.72 -15.99 30.57
C ASP A 294 7.54 -17.16 29.60
N SER A 295 7.54 -16.87 28.30
CA SER A 295 7.47 -17.87 27.20
C SER A 295 8.00 -17.27 25.90
N PRO A 296 8.51 -18.09 24.97
CA PRO A 296 8.75 -19.52 25.06
C PRO A 296 10.11 -19.83 25.72
N PRO A 297 10.33 -21.04 26.25
CA PRO A 297 11.60 -21.40 26.94
C PRO A 297 12.82 -21.38 26.00
N GLU A 298 12.62 -21.58 24.70
CA GLU A 298 13.66 -21.49 23.68
C GLU A 298 14.25 -20.08 23.60
N LEU A 299 13.44 -19.04 23.79
CA LEU A 299 13.90 -17.65 23.83
C LEU A 299 14.81 -17.40 25.05
N VAL A 300 14.49 -18.01 26.20
CA VAL A 300 15.36 -17.96 27.41
C VAL A 300 16.72 -18.56 27.10
N THR A 301 16.74 -19.72 26.42
CA THR A 301 17.99 -20.40 26.01
C THR A 301 18.78 -19.56 25.02
N HIS A 302 18.10 -18.91 24.08
CA HIS A 302 18.73 -18.02 23.10
C HIS A 302 19.38 -16.81 23.80
N ILE A 303 18.65 -16.13 24.71
CA ILE A 303 19.18 -14.98 25.47
C ILE A 303 20.37 -15.37 26.35
N ARG A 304 20.36 -16.54 26.99
CA ARG A 304 21.53 -17.04 27.73
C ARG A 304 22.75 -17.21 26.81
N THR A 305 22.53 -17.68 25.59
CA THR A 305 23.61 -17.82 24.61
C THR A 305 24.18 -16.49 24.19
N LEU A 306 23.30 -15.47 23.96
CA LEU A 306 23.73 -14.11 23.66
C LEU A 306 24.50 -13.49 24.81
N ALA A 307 23.97 -13.60 26.04
CA ALA A 307 24.65 -13.10 27.23
C ALA A 307 26.07 -13.64 27.39
N ARG A 308 26.24 -14.95 27.19
CA ARG A 308 27.57 -15.59 27.21
C ARG A 308 28.48 -15.02 26.10
N ARG A 309 27.98 -14.85 24.89
CA ARG A 309 28.75 -14.27 23.78
C ARG A 309 29.20 -12.84 24.08
N TYR A 310 28.30 -12.02 24.61
CA TYR A 310 28.63 -10.64 25.01
C TYR A 310 29.65 -10.58 26.11
N THR A 311 29.50 -11.40 27.18
CA THR A 311 30.47 -11.48 28.24
C THR A 311 31.85 -11.92 27.72
N SER A 312 31.91 -12.92 26.84
CA SER A 312 33.16 -13.39 26.23
C SER A 312 33.82 -12.37 25.29
N ALA A 313 33.05 -11.40 24.76
CA ALA A 313 33.60 -10.36 23.91
C ALA A 313 34.20 -9.16 24.67
N LEU A 314 33.96 -9.09 25.97
CA LEU A 314 34.55 -8.03 26.81
C LEU A 314 36.04 -8.34 27.08
N PRO A 315 36.91 -7.33 27.10
CA PRO A 315 38.29 -7.51 27.56
C PRO A 315 38.28 -7.97 29.01
N PRO A 316 39.31 -8.71 29.46
CA PRO A 316 39.43 -9.09 30.86
C PRO A 316 39.44 -7.81 31.73
N GLU A 317 38.69 -7.83 32.82
CA GLU A 317 38.72 -6.73 33.78
C GLU A 317 40.15 -6.53 34.23
N SER A 318 40.66 -5.31 34.04
CA SER A 318 41.99 -4.95 34.56
C SER A 318 41.91 -4.97 36.10
N PRO A 319 42.90 -5.60 36.76
CA PRO A 319 42.93 -5.71 38.23
C PRO A 319 43.00 -4.36 38.93
#